data_dd5d9adbd043be622b4c555dacd86cc2
#
_entry.id   dd5d9adbd043be622b4c555dacd86cc2
#
_cell.length_a   1.000
_cell.length_b   1.000
_cell.length_c   1.000
_cell.angle_alpha   90.00
_cell.angle_beta   90.00
_cell.angle_gamma   90.00
#
_symmetry.space_group_name_H-M   'P 1'
#
loop_
_entity.id
_entity.type
_entity.pdbx_description
1 polymer ?
#
loop_
_entity_poly.entity_id
_entity_poly.type
_entity_poly.pdbx_seq_one_letter_code
_entity_poly.pdbx_strand_id
1 'polypeptide(L)'
;MAVEKGKQTVDPSRKALAPRLYAILARSARTGVIFRRGPSRLVQLIRWDLRTDTFEHGQWLKGRVYERRCDLSPSGELLVYFAATNRPPYASWTAISKPPFFTALTLWPKGDAWGGGGVFEDENKLLLNHPFDDNRVSFAPGFRLKRGMQVDPCGILSGRGEDEPISGYILARDGWRVIDAGEGQTNGLKASTFYSFNKPRVLQKPGANGRSLQMVLHSIGRSQKAWYGLDYRVFDRDGTLLVDLPETDWADWDGGDLVFARGGCLYRLAKSDFRSGDVMPIEFSSRLHDFNGAGFTALAPPHAARHY
;
A
#
# COMPACT_ATOMS: atom_id res chain seq x y z
N MET A 1 -46.06 -19.35 3.19
CA MET A 1 -45.47 -19.08 1.86
C MET A 1 -44.03 -18.66 2.07
N ALA A 2 -43.09 -19.53 1.76
CA ALA A 2 -41.66 -19.27 1.88
C ALA A 2 -41.18 -18.60 0.58
N VAL A 3 -40.58 -17.41 0.72
CA VAL A 3 -39.98 -16.69 -0.39
C VAL A 3 -38.60 -17.29 -0.67
N GLU A 4 -38.47 -18.00 -1.79
CA GLU A 4 -37.19 -18.49 -2.29
C GLU A 4 -36.27 -17.31 -2.61
N LYS A 5 -35.14 -17.25 -1.89
CA LYS A 5 -34.03 -16.35 -2.26
C LYS A 5 -33.38 -16.85 -3.55
N GLY A 6 -33.67 -16.18 -4.65
CA GLY A 6 -33.05 -16.47 -5.95
C GLY A 6 -31.53 -16.47 -5.86
N LYS A 7 -30.91 -17.57 -6.26
CA LYS A 7 -29.46 -17.66 -6.54
C LYS A 7 -29.17 -16.70 -7.70
N GLN A 8 -28.43 -15.65 -7.44
CA GLN A 8 -27.84 -14.83 -8.51
C GLN A 8 -26.87 -15.73 -9.28
N THR A 9 -27.24 -16.06 -10.49
CA THR A 9 -26.34 -16.70 -11.47
C THR A 9 -25.27 -15.68 -11.83
N VAL A 10 -24.03 -16.01 -11.52
CA VAL A 10 -22.85 -15.20 -11.93
C VAL A 10 -22.71 -15.39 -13.44
N ASP A 11 -22.84 -14.29 -14.19
CA ASP A 11 -22.59 -14.24 -15.62
C ASP A 11 -21.14 -14.65 -15.91
N PRO A 12 -20.88 -15.77 -16.63
CA PRO A 12 -19.52 -16.26 -16.88
C PRO A 12 -18.71 -15.35 -17.82
N SER A 13 -19.33 -14.37 -18.48
CA SER A 13 -18.66 -13.42 -19.37
C SER A 13 -18.03 -12.23 -18.64
N ARG A 14 -18.33 -12.03 -17.36
CA ARG A 14 -17.77 -10.95 -16.55
C ARG A 14 -16.33 -11.29 -16.14
N LYS A 15 -15.35 -10.86 -16.96
CA LYS A 15 -13.92 -10.99 -16.64
C LYS A 15 -13.69 -10.49 -15.20
N ALA A 16 -13.28 -11.37 -14.31
CA ALA A 16 -13.02 -11.00 -12.93
C ALA A 16 -11.99 -9.86 -12.91
N LEU A 17 -12.30 -8.78 -12.19
CA LEU A 17 -11.37 -7.67 -12.05
C LEU A 17 -10.10 -8.17 -11.37
N ALA A 18 -8.96 -7.86 -11.96
CA ALA A 18 -7.67 -8.19 -11.38
C ALA A 18 -7.53 -7.58 -9.97
N PRO A 19 -6.94 -8.31 -9.01
CA PRO A 19 -6.62 -7.73 -7.72
C PRO A 19 -5.61 -6.60 -7.89
N ARG A 20 -5.70 -5.59 -7.04
CA ARG A 20 -4.70 -4.54 -6.97
C ARG A 20 -3.64 -4.91 -5.96
N LEU A 21 -2.41 -4.59 -6.30
CA LEU A 21 -1.25 -4.86 -5.46
C LEU A 21 -0.60 -3.55 -5.02
N TYR A 22 -0.27 -3.48 -3.75
CA TYR A 22 0.53 -2.39 -3.21
C TYR A 22 1.62 -3.00 -2.34
N ALA A 23 2.88 -2.64 -2.58
CA ALA A 23 3.98 -3.17 -1.79
C ALA A 23 4.63 -2.09 -0.93
N ILE A 24 5.21 -2.52 0.19
CA ILE A 24 6.09 -1.73 1.04
C ILE A 24 7.38 -2.52 1.20
N LEU A 25 8.50 -1.92 0.86
CA LEU A 25 9.83 -2.50 1.00
C LEU A 25 10.45 -2.06 2.32
N ALA A 26 11.08 -2.99 3.05
CA ALA A 26 11.83 -2.67 4.25
C ALA A 26 13.10 -1.88 3.92
N ARG A 27 13.42 -0.89 4.75
CA ARG A 27 14.53 0.05 4.48
C ARG A 27 15.93 -0.55 4.76
N SER A 28 16.02 -1.48 5.70
CA SER A 28 17.29 -2.05 6.17
C SER A 28 17.41 -3.55 5.95
N ALA A 29 16.42 -4.18 5.31
CA ALA A 29 16.41 -5.61 5.04
C ALA A 29 15.88 -5.91 3.64
N ARG A 30 16.30 -7.03 3.08
CA ARG A 30 15.85 -7.51 1.77
C ARG A 30 14.52 -8.26 1.88
N THR A 31 13.49 -7.56 2.38
CA THR A 31 12.13 -8.07 2.55
C THR A 31 11.11 -6.97 2.30
N GLY A 32 9.90 -7.35 1.98
CA GLY A 32 8.77 -6.45 1.81
C GLY A 32 7.46 -7.14 2.12
N VAL A 33 6.39 -6.38 2.06
CA VAL A 33 5.03 -6.90 2.11
C VAL A 33 4.23 -6.45 0.91
N ILE A 34 3.27 -7.27 0.50
CA ILE A 34 2.33 -6.97 -0.55
C ILE A 34 0.92 -7.05 0.03
N PHE A 35 0.15 -5.98 -0.12
CA PHE A 35 -1.28 -5.97 0.09
C PHE A 35 -1.96 -6.32 -1.23
N ARG A 36 -2.50 -7.53 -1.33
CA ARG A 36 -3.32 -7.97 -2.45
C ARG A 36 -4.79 -7.67 -2.15
N ARG A 37 -5.37 -6.73 -2.87
CA ARG A 37 -6.75 -6.25 -2.67
C ARG A 37 -7.67 -6.72 -3.79
N GLY A 38 -8.72 -7.41 -3.41
CA GLY A 38 -9.79 -7.88 -4.31
C GLY A 38 -9.95 -9.40 -4.35
N PRO A 39 -11.04 -9.88 -4.95
CA PRO A 39 -12.25 -9.11 -5.25
C PRO A 39 -12.95 -8.65 -3.95
N SER A 40 -13.68 -7.55 -4.02
CA SER A 40 -14.49 -6.88 -2.99
C SER A 40 -14.15 -7.14 -1.52
N ARG A 41 -13.61 -6.15 -0.82
CA ARG A 41 -13.40 -6.11 0.66
C ARG A 41 -12.59 -7.29 1.24
N LEU A 42 -11.75 -7.92 0.41
CA LEU A 42 -10.78 -8.92 0.83
C LEU A 42 -9.39 -8.38 0.59
N VAL A 43 -8.55 -8.44 1.60
CA VAL A 43 -7.14 -8.06 1.51
C VAL A 43 -6.31 -9.21 2.06
N GLN A 44 -5.36 -9.71 1.26
CA GLN A 44 -4.35 -10.65 1.70
C GLN A 44 -3.05 -9.90 1.97
N LEU A 45 -2.40 -10.22 3.08
CA LEU A 45 -1.04 -9.80 3.36
C LEU A 45 -0.08 -10.91 2.94
N ILE A 46 0.95 -10.55 2.19
CA ILE A 46 1.94 -11.48 1.64
C ILE A 46 3.32 -10.94 2.01
N ARG A 47 4.20 -11.76 2.54
CA ARG A 47 5.60 -11.41 2.75
C ARG A 47 6.39 -11.75 1.49
N TRP A 48 7.29 -10.85 1.09
CA TRP A 48 8.15 -10.99 -0.08
C TRP A 48 9.62 -10.99 0.36
N ASP A 49 10.34 -12.08 0.08
CA ASP A 49 11.80 -12.10 0.18
C ASP A 49 12.39 -11.54 -1.13
N LEU A 50 13.00 -10.36 -1.05
CA LEU A 50 13.60 -9.64 -2.18
C LEU A 50 14.94 -10.23 -2.66
N ARG A 51 15.49 -11.22 -1.97
CA ARG A 51 16.74 -11.89 -2.41
C ARG A 51 16.44 -12.99 -3.39
N THR A 52 15.34 -13.69 -3.20
CA THR A 52 14.96 -14.89 -3.95
C THR A 52 13.69 -14.71 -4.75
N ASP A 53 13.00 -13.56 -4.59
CA ASP A 53 11.67 -13.29 -5.14
C ASP A 53 10.63 -14.38 -4.77
N THR A 54 10.72 -14.88 -3.53
CA THR A 54 9.77 -15.84 -2.99
C THR A 54 8.69 -15.16 -2.15
N PHE A 55 7.50 -15.77 -2.10
CA PHE A 55 6.30 -15.18 -1.51
C PHE A 55 5.70 -16.11 -0.46
N GLU A 56 5.55 -15.61 0.77
CA GLU A 56 4.83 -16.28 1.85
C GLU A 56 3.42 -15.69 1.94
N HIS A 57 2.42 -16.47 1.52
CA HIS A 57 1.02 -16.07 1.55
C HIS A 57 0.48 -16.14 2.98
N GLY A 58 0.10 -14.98 3.50
CA GLY A 58 -0.35 -14.83 4.88
C GLY A 58 -1.85 -14.66 5.03
N GLN A 59 -2.22 -13.98 6.11
CA GLN A 59 -3.61 -13.81 6.51
C GLN A 59 -4.41 -12.92 5.56
N TRP A 60 -5.70 -13.24 5.51
CA TRP A 60 -6.72 -12.44 4.86
C TRP A 60 -7.51 -11.62 5.88
N LEU A 61 -7.78 -10.38 5.53
CA LEU A 61 -8.68 -9.50 6.25
C LEU A 61 -9.97 -9.29 5.43
N LYS A 62 -11.12 -9.56 6.06
CA LYS A 62 -12.44 -9.25 5.51
C LYS A 62 -12.82 -7.81 5.87
N GLY A 63 -12.32 -6.86 5.10
CA GLY A 63 -12.46 -5.43 5.37
C GLY A 63 -11.71 -4.62 4.33
N ARG A 64 -11.35 -3.40 4.71
CA ARG A 64 -10.50 -2.51 3.92
C ARG A 64 -9.20 -2.27 4.70
N VAL A 65 -8.08 -2.34 4.01
CA VAL A 65 -6.79 -1.82 4.49
C VAL A 65 -6.48 -0.58 3.67
N TYR A 66 -5.99 0.45 4.31
CA TYR A 66 -5.57 1.71 3.70
C TYR A 66 -4.06 1.67 3.55
N GLU A 67 -3.60 1.07 2.47
CA GLU A 67 -2.20 0.71 2.25
C GLU A 67 -1.24 1.89 2.32
N ARG A 68 -1.67 3.09 1.89
CA ARG A 68 -0.87 4.33 1.95
C ARG A 68 -0.71 4.90 3.36
N ARG A 69 -1.39 4.30 4.35
CA ARG A 69 -1.29 4.62 5.78
C ARG A 69 -0.62 3.50 6.57
N CYS A 70 0.01 2.56 5.86
CA CYS A 70 0.73 1.41 6.41
C CYS A 70 2.23 1.60 6.21
N ASP A 71 3.03 1.03 7.10
CA ASP A 71 4.48 1.06 6.98
C ASP A 71 5.14 -0.16 7.62
N LEU A 72 6.34 -0.51 7.14
CA LEU A 72 7.20 -1.53 7.73
C LEU A 72 8.25 -0.89 8.63
N SER A 73 8.56 -1.56 9.74
CA SER A 73 9.78 -1.25 10.48
C SER A 73 11.01 -1.40 9.57
N PRO A 74 12.13 -0.73 9.84
CA PRO A 74 13.33 -0.82 9.01
C PRO A 74 13.78 -2.25 8.70
N SER A 75 13.71 -3.15 9.68
CA SER A 75 14.01 -4.59 9.51
C SER A 75 12.94 -5.37 8.73
N GLY A 76 11.73 -4.83 8.59
CA GLY A 76 10.57 -5.53 8.03
C GLY A 76 9.91 -6.55 8.97
N GLU A 77 10.32 -6.60 10.23
CA GLU A 77 9.74 -7.53 11.22
C GLU A 77 8.36 -7.10 11.72
N LEU A 78 8.08 -5.80 11.73
CA LEU A 78 6.83 -5.23 12.19
C LEU A 78 6.15 -4.45 11.05
N LEU A 79 4.84 -4.58 10.99
CA LEU A 79 3.96 -3.83 10.12
C LEU A 79 3.02 -2.99 10.97
N VAL A 80 2.99 -1.67 10.77
CA VAL A 80 1.87 -0.84 11.19
C VAL A 80 0.86 -0.74 10.05
N TYR A 81 -0.42 -1.01 10.33
CA TYR A 81 -1.47 -0.95 9.32
C TYR A 81 -2.75 -0.31 9.84
N PHE A 82 -3.47 0.36 8.95
CA PHE A 82 -4.80 0.90 9.23
C PHE A 82 -5.87 0.11 8.48
N ALA A 83 -6.86 -0.37 9.21
CA ALA A 83 -7.93 -1.19 8.67
C ALA A 83 -9.32 -0.75 9.14
N ALA A 84 -10.34 -1.05 8.33
CA ALA A 84 -11.73 -0.85 8.67
C ALA A 84 -12.60 -2.03 8.21
N THR A 85 -13.48 -2.49 9.11
CA THR A 85 -14.53 -3.46 8.79
C THR A 85 -15.91 -2.82 8.86
N ASN A 86 -16.03 -1.64 9.50
CA ASN A 86 -17.29 -0.97 9.86
C ASN A 86 -18.19 -1.86 10.71
N ARG A 87 -17.62 -2.68 11.60
CA ARG A 87 -18.33 -3.62 12.48
C ARG A 87 -17.73 -3.58 13.89
N PRO A 88 -18.52 -3.87 14.93
CA PRO A 88 -18.01 -4.08 16.28
C PRO A 88 -16.95 -5.21 16.34
N PRO A 89 -16.04 -5.21 17.34
CA PRO A 89 -15.94 -4.20 18.42
C PRO A 89 -15.28 -2.89 17.97
N TYR A 90 -14.49 -2.89 16.88
CA TYR A 90 -13.81 -1.71 16.37
C TYR A 90 -14.17 -1.52 14.89
N ALA A 91 -14.87 -0.43 14.57
CA ALA A 91 -15.25 -0.12 13.19
C ALA A 91 -14.02 0.10 12.29
N SER A 92 -12.98 0.72 12.85
CA SER A 92 -11.66 0.90 12.26
C SER A 92 -10.58 0.95 13.34
N TRP A 93 -9.35 0.64 12.98
CA TRP A 93 -8.22 0.61 13.91
C TRP A 93 -6.88 0.73 13.20
N THR A 94 -5.88 1.25 13.91
CA THR A 94 -4.47 1.04 13.58
C THR A 94 -3.93 -0.10 14.44
N ALA A 95 -3.09 -0.95 13.86
CA ALA A 95 -2.45 -2.01 14.64
C ALA A 95 -1.01 -2.26 14.20
N ILE A 96 -0.21 -2.82 15.12
CA ILE A 96 1.08 -3.41 14.81
C ILE A 96 0.91 -4.92 14.73
N SER A 97 1.50 -5.54 13.72
CA SER A 97 1.53 -6.99 13.55
C SER A 97 2.88 -7.46 13.02
N LYS A 98 3.09 -8.77 12.96
CA LYS A 98 4.24 -9.41 12.29
C LYS A 98 3.81 -9.95 10.94
N PRO A 99 4.37 -9.44 9.82
CA PRO A 99 4.06 -9.98 8.49
C PRO A 99 4.42 -11.49 8.40
N PRO A 100 3.64 -12.29 7.66
CA PRO A 100 2.50 -11.91 6.82
C PRO A 100 1.13 -12.00 7.54
N PHE A 101 1.07 -11.69 8.83
CA PHE A 101 -0.15 -11.83 9.62
C PHE A 101 -0.74 -10.46 9.97
N PHE A 102 -2.09 -10.35 9.90
CA PHE A 102 -2.83 -9.19 10.41
C PHE A 102 -3.17 -9.31 11.91
N THR A 103 -2.70 -10.35 12.57
CA THR A 103 -2.91 -10.54 14.01
C THR A 103 -2.26 -9.41 14.78
N ALA A 104 -3.07 -8.58 15.40
CA ALA A 104 -2.60 -7.41 16.12
C ALA A 104 -1.84 -7.77 17.40
N LEU A 105 -0.67 -7.18 17.58
CA LEU A 105 0.13 -7.19 18.83
C LEU A 105 -0.22 -5.97 19.68
N THR A 106 -0.39 -4.82 19.03
CA THR A 106 -0.91 -3.58 19.61
C THR A 106 -2.04 -3.09 18.70
N LEU A 107 -3.10 -2.53 19.28
CA LEU A 107 -4.25 -2.04 18.53
C LEU A 107 -4.77 -0.73 19.12
N TRP A 108 -4.91 0.28 18.28
CA TRP A 108 -5.52 1.58 18.58
C TRP A 108 -6.85 1.69 17.86
N PRO A 109 -7.99 1.68 18.60
CA PRO A 109 -9.30 1.94 18.00
C PRO A 109 -9.34 3.35 17.40
N LYS A 110 -10.01 3.50 16.26
CA LYS A 110 -10.20 4.82 15.61
C LYS A 110 -11.67 5.19 15.49
N GLY A 111 -12.51 4.25 15.07
CA GLY A 111 -13.96 4.43 14.95
C GLY A 111 -14.43 4.95 13.60
N ASP A 112 -13.67 5.79 12.93
CA ASP A 112 -13.95 6.35 11.60
C ASP A 112 -12.84 6.00 10.60
N ALA A 113 -12.94 6.48 9.36
CA ALA A 113 -11.94 6.25 8.31
C ALA A 113 -11.06 7.49 8.02
N TRP A 114 -11.19 8.56 8.81
CA TRP A 114 -10.37 9.75 8.68
C TRP A 114 -9.14 9.64 9.58
N GLY A 115 -7.96 9.84 9.01
CA GLY A 115 -6.72 9.56 9.71
C GLY A 115 -6.52 8.06 9.93
N GLY A 116 -5.77 7.70 10.96
CA GLY A 116 -5.33 6.33 11.22
C GLY A 116 -4.07 5.95 10.47
N GLY A 117 -3.46 4.84 10.86
CA GLY A 117 -2.16 4.40 10.36
C GLY A 117 -0.99 5.01 11.11
N GLY A 118 0.20 4.74 10.64
CA GLY A 118 1.43 5.22 11.27
C GLY A 118 2.64 4.98 10.37
N VAL A 119 3.79 5.49 10.82
CA VAL A 119 5.06 5.33 10.13
C VAL A 119 6.17 5.07 11.14
N PHE A 120 7.01 4.09 10.87
CA PHE A 120 8.20 3.83 11.67
C PHE A 120 9.32 4.82 11.31
N GLU A 121 9.75 5.64 12.26
CA GLU A 121 10.98 6.41 12.11
C GLU A 121 12.19 5.48 12.22
N ASP A 122 12.18 4.60 13.23
CA ASP A 122 13.16 3.53 13.42
C ASP A 122 12.50 2.25 13.98
N GLU A 123 13.29 1.28 14.46
CA GLU A 123 12.79 0.00 14.98
C GLU A 123 11.95 0.13 16.25
N ASN A 124 12.10 1.22 16.97
CA ASN A 124 11.48 1.44 18.29
C ASN A 124 10.73 2.76 18.37
N LYS A 125 10.59 3.50 17.24
CA LYS A 125 9.86 4.76 17.21
C LYS A 125 8.81 4.76 16.10
N LEU A 126 7.55 4.91 16.52
CA LEU A 126 6.37 4.95 15.65
C LEU A 126 5.73 6.34 15.74
N LEU A 127 5.50 6.98 14.61
CA LEU A 127 4.60 8.12 14.49
C LEU A 127 3.20 7.62 14.15
N LEU A 128 2.23 7.93 15.00
CA LEU A 128 0.86 7.44 14.88
C LEU A 128 -0.08 8.54 14.37
N ASN A 129 -0.88 8.23 13.34
CA ASN A 129 -1.85 9.18 12.76
C ASN A 129 -3.20 9.10 13.47
N HIS A 130 -3.19 9.32 14.78
CA HIS A 130 -4.38 9.43 15.62
C HIS A 130 -4.44 10.80 16.30
N PRO A 131 -5.65 11.30 16.65
CA PRO A 131 -5.74 12.42 17.57
C PRO A 131 -5.11 12.03 18.90
N PHE A 132 -4.38 12.96 19.50
CA PHE A 132 -3.79 12.77 20.82
C PHE A 132 -4.59 13.59 21.81
N ASP A 133 -5.19 12.92 22.80
CA ASP A 133 -5.76 13.54 23.98
C ASP A 133 -4.69 13.45 25.08
N ASP A 134 -4.38 14.58 25.73
CA ASP A 134 -3.34 14.71 26.78
C ASP A 134 -1.98 14.10 26.38
N ASN A 135 -1.58 14.26 25.11
CA ASN A 135 -0.36 13.69 24.54
C ASN A 135 -0.28 12.15 24.54
N ARG A 136 -1.41 11.45 24.64
CA ARG A 136 -1.46 9.99 24.63
C ARG A 136 -2.55 9.48 23.68
N VAL A 137 -2.26 8.36 23.04
CA VAL A 137 -3.26 7.54 22.35
C VAL A 137 -3.36 6.21 23.08
N SER A 138 -4.52 5.93 23.65
CA SER A 138 -4.78 4.69 24.37
C SER A 138 -5.00 3.54 23.40
N PHE A 139 -4.27 2.46 23.55
CA PHE A 139 -4.54 1.22 22.84
C PHE A 139 -5.64 0.41 23.54
N ALA A 140 -6.24 -0.53 22.81
CA ALA A 140 -7.36 -1.34 23.29
C ALA A 140 -6.95 -2.24 24.48
N PRO A 141 -7.88 -2.54 25.42
CA PRO A 141 -7.62 -3.46 26.51
C PRO A 141 -7.12 -4.83 26.02
N GLY A 142 -6.16 -5.40 26.74
CA GLY A 142 -5.58 -6.71 26.39
C GLY A 142 -4.41 -6.66 25.41
N PHE A 143 -4.16 -5.52 24.77
CA PHE A 143 -3.01 -5.31 23.90
C PHE A 143 -1.84 -4.69 24.69
N ARG A 144 -0.63 -4.80 24.13
CA ARG A 144 0.60 -4.26 24.73
C ARG A 144 1.42 -3.57 23.66
N LEU A 145 2.17 -2.56 24.05
CA LEU A 145 3.20 -1.98 23.23
C LEU A 145 4.51 -2.78 23.39
N LYS A 146 5.29 -2.91 22.32
CA LYS A 146 6.64 -3.50 22.37
C LYS A 146 7.47 -2.76 23.43
N ARG A 147 8.18 -3.47 24.29
CA ARG A 147 9.07 -2.86 25.28
C ARG A 147 10.10 -1.95 24.60
N GLY A 148 10.19 -0.73 25.08
CA GLY A 148 11.10 0.30 24.53
C GLY A 148 10.59 1.02 23.29
N MET A 149 9.40 0.69 22.77
CA MET A 149 8.82 1.41 21.66
C MET A 149 8.22 2.74 22.13
N GLN A 150 8.59 3.82 21.46
CA GLN A 150 8.02 5.16 21.61
C GLN A 150 6.96 5.39 20.56
N VAL A 151 5.87 6.06 20.92
CA VAL A 151 4.76 6.39 20.02
C VAL A 151 4.44 7.87 20.18
N ASP A 152 4.67 8.62 19.11
CA ASP A 152 4.42 10.06 19.03
C ASP A 152 3.35 10.37 17.98
N PRO A 153 2.70 11.54 18.03
CA PRO A 153 1.80 11.97 16.95
C PRO A 153 2.58 12.25 15.66
N CYS A 154 1.96 11.96 14.52
CA CYS A 154 2.51 12.29 13.21
C CYS A 154 2.28 13.78 12.87
N GLY A 155 2.74 14.69 13.74
CA GLY A 155 2.57 16.12 13.62
C GLY A 155 1.20 16.64 14.08
N ILE A 156 0.98 17.96 13.94
CA ILE A 156 -0.22 18.68 14.43
C ILE A 156 -1.52 18.29 13.69
N LEU A 157 -1.41 17.71 12.50
CA LEU A 157 -2.56 17.24 11.71
C LEU A 157 -2.87 15.76 11.96
N SER A 158 -2.21 15.15 12.95
CA SER A 158 -2.41 13.74 13.30
C SER A 158 -3.88 13.41 13.59
N GLY A 159 -4.37 12.32 12.99
CA GLY A 159 -5.76 11.88 13.12
C GLY A 159 -6.75 12.63 12.22
N ARG A 160 -6.30 13.55 11.40
CA ARG A 160 -7.12 14.34 10.48
C ARG A 160 -6.76 14.00 9.03
N GLY A 161 -7.72 14.26 8.10
CA GLY A 161 -7.53 13.97 6.68
C GLY A 161 -7.71 12.49 6.33
N GLU A 162 -7.47 12.16 5.07
CA GLU A 162 -7.49 10.78 4.59
C GLU A 162 -6.09 10.16 4.75
N ASP A 163 -5.28 10.18 3.69
CA ASP A 163 -3.96 9.55 3.71
C ASP A 163 -2.86 10.45 4.29
N GLU A 164 -3.08 11.77 4.31
CA GLU A 164 -2.16 12.71 4.94
C GLU A 164 -2.40 12.80 6.47
N PRO A 165 -1.35 13.07 7.28
CA PRO A 165 0.02 13.37 6.89
C PRO A 165 0.89 12.15 6.57
N ILE A 166 0.44 10.92 6.83
CA ILE A 166 1.25 9.68 6.76
C ILE A 166 1.80 9.45 5.36
N SER A 167 0.95 9.51 4.33
CA SER A 167 1.37 9.25 2.95
C SER A 167 2.48 10.19 2.49
N GLY A 168 2.32 11.49 2.76
CA GLY A 168 3.34 12.48 2.44
C GLY A 168 4.65 12.27 3.19
N TYR A 169 4.56 11.92 4.48
CA TYR A 169 5.74 11.61 5.29
C TYR A 169 6.50 10.39 4.75
N ILE A 170 5.79 9.28 4.47
CA ILE A 170 6.38 8.05 3.91
C ILE A 170 7.06 8.35 2.57
N LEU A 171 6.35 9.03 1.66
CA LEU A 171 6.89 9.36 0.34
C LEU A 171 8.16 10.21 0.45
N ALA A 172 8.15 11.26 1.28
CA ALA A 172 9.31 12.13 1.47
C ALA A 172 10.50 11.37 2.09
N ARG A 173 10.24 10.56 3.14
CA ARG A 173 11.26 9.72 3.79
C ARG A 173 11.89 8.73 2.80
N ASP A 174 11.08 8.16 1.93
CA ASP A 174 11.52 7.13 0.96
C ASP A 174 12.09 7.73 -0.32
N GLY A 175 12.33 9.06 -0.34
CA GLY A 175 13.06 9.77 -1.38
C GLY A 175 12.20 10.30 -2.53
N TRP A 176 10.87 10.22 -2.42
CA TRP A 176 9.98 10.86 -3.38
C TRP A 176 9.91 12.38 -3.16
N ARG A 177 9.96 13.14 -4.25
CA ARG A 177 9.84 14.60 -4.23
C ARG A 177 8.80 15.04 -5.24
N VAL A 178 7.94 15.98 -4.88
CA VAL A 178 7.00 16.61 -5.81
C VAL A 178 7.79 17.50 -6.76
N ILE A 179 7.75 17.19 -8.04
CA ILE A 179 8.36 17.99 -9.12
C ILE A 179 7.34 18.81 -9.89
N ASP A 180 6.07 18.40 -9.85
CA ASP A 180 4.92 19.15 -10.32
C ASP A 180 3.76 18.93 -9.35
N ALA A 181 3.22 20.02 -8.80
CA ALA A 181 2.07 19.93 -7.88
C ALA A 181 0.78 19.53 -8.59
N GLY A 182 0.74 19.67 -9.91
CA GLY A 182 -0.44 19.47 -10.72
C GLY A 182 -1.50 20.56 -10.55
N GLU A 183 -2.47 20.54 -11.42
CA GLU A 183 -3.65 21.40 -11.38
C GLU A 183 -4.90 20.56 -11.47
N GLY A 184 -5.82 20.73 -10.54
CA GLY A 184 -7.01 19.89 -10.52
C GLY A 184 -8.15 20.49 -9.73
N GLN A 185 -9.26 19.77 -9.71
CA GLN A 185 -10.48 20.19 -9.07
C GLN A 185 -11.23 19.06 -8.39
N THR A 186 -11.95 19.40 -7.34
CA THR A 186 -12.88 18.48 -6.69
C THR A 186 -14.17 18.39 -7.50
N ASN A 187 -14.56 17.18 -7.88
CA ASN A 187 -15.78 16.91 -8.65
C ASN A 187 -17.00 16.61 -7.76
N GLY A 188 -16.80 16.60 -6.43
CA GLY A 188 -17.81 16.27 -5.45
C GLY A 188 -17.97 14.77 -5.21
N LEU A 189 -18.59 14.40 -4.08
CA LEU A 189 -18.69 13.01 -3.60
C LEU A 189 -19.56 12.09 -4.46
N LYS A 190 -20.45 12.65 -5.29
CA LYS A 190 -21.35 11.89 -6.18
C LYS A 190 -20.76 11.64 -7.55
N ALA A 191 -19.64 12.27 -7.89
CA ALA A 191 -18.97 12.07 -9.16
C ALA A 191 -18.30 10.69 -9.24
N SER A 192 -18.10 10.19 -10.45
CA SER A 192 -17.36 8.94 -10.70
C SER A 192 -15.89 9.04 -10.28
N THR A 193 -15.37 10.24 -10.13
CA THR A 193 -14.03 10.58 -9.67
C THR A 193 -14.14 11.75 -8.71
N PHE A 194 -13.67 11.58 -7.47
CA PHE A 194 -13.76 12.62 -6.44
C PHE A 194 -12.89 13.84 -6.76
N TYR A 195 -11.66 13.61 -7.22
CA TYR A 195 -10.72 14.65 -7.61
C TYR A 195 -10.05 14.31 -8.94
N SER A 196 -10.01 15.23 -9.86
CA SER A 196 -9.35 15.09 -11.17
C SER A 196 -8.27 16.13 -11.33
N PHE A 197 -7.14 15.72 -11.90
CA PHE A 197 -6.07 16.62 -12.28
C PHE A 197 -6.14 16.92 -13.78
N ASN A 198 -6.33 18.19 -14.15
CA ASN A 198 -6.21 18.64 -15.53
C ASN A 198 -4.75 18.58 -15.99
N LYS A 199 -3.84 18.97 -15.09
CA LYS A 199 -2.40 18.73 -15.18
C LYS A 199 -2.01 17.78 -14.06
N PRO A 200 -1.54 16.54 -14.36
CA PRO A 200 -1.25 15.55 -13.34
C PRO A 200 -0.24 16.04 -12.30
N ARG A 201 -0.42 15.59 -11.06
CA ARG A 201 0.62 15.75 -10.04
C ARG A 201 1.72 14.73 -10.27
N VAL A 202 2.97 15.17 -10.27
CA VAL A 202 4.13 14.32 -10.53
C VAL A 202 5.08 14.32 -9.35
N LEU A 203 5.39 13.13 -8.86
CA LEU A 203 6.45 12.90 -7.89
C LEU A 203 7.59 12.14 -8.57
N GLN A 204 8.82 12.40 -8.12
CA GLN A 204 10.01 11.75 -8.66
C GLN A 204 10.85 11.19 -7.53
N LYS A 205 11.39 9.99 -7.76
CA LYS A 205 12.34 9.30 -6.88
C LYS A 205 13.62 8.99 -7.67
N PRO A 206 14.80 9.39 -7.18
CA PRO A 206 16.05 9.05 -7.84
C PRO A 206 16.32 7.54 -7.76
N GLY A 207 16.91 7.01 -8.80
CA GLY A 207 17.37 5.63 -8.90
C GLY A 207 18.86 5.54 -9.15
N ALA A 208 19.37 4.32 -9.35
CA ALA A 208 20.75 4.09 -9.66
C ALA A 208 21.13 4.62 -11.07
N ASN A 209 22.41 4.96 -11.26
CA ASN A 209 22.98 5.40 -12.55
C ASN A 209 22.32 6.67 -13.12
N GLY A 210 21.85 7.57 -12.24
CA GLY A 210 21.20 8.82 -12.65
C GLY A 210 19.77 8.66 -13.18
N ARG A 211 19.22 7.45 -13.14
CA ARG A 211 17.81 7.22 -13.50
C ARG A 211 16.86 7.85 -12.49
N SER A 212 15.65 8.11 -12.92
CA SER A 212 14.58 8.56 -12.04
C SER A 212 13.28 7.81 -12.33
N LEU A 213 12.54 7.49 -11.27
CA LEU A 213 11.19 6.95 -11.33
C LEU A 213 10.20 8.09 -11.05
N GLN A 214 9.27 8.31 -11.95
CA GLN A 214 8.17 9.25 -11.75
C GLN A 214 6.87 8.50 -11.47
N MET A 215 6.10 9.00 -10.50
CA MET A 215 4.72 8.61 -10.21
C MET A 215 3.82 9.76 -10.65
N VAL A 216 2.93 9.49 -11.59
CA VAL A 216 2.02 10.46 -12.21
C VAL A 216 0.61 10.20 -11.69
N LEU A 217 0.08 11.13 -10.90
CA LEU A 217 -1.26 11.03 -10.32
C LEU A 217 -2.25 11.84 -11.14
N HIS A 218 -3.19 11.12 -11.79
CA HIS A 218 -4.23 11.70 -12.65
C HIS A 218 -5.55 11.97 -11.91
N SER A 219 -5.88 11.17 -10.91
CA SER A 219 -7.16 11.28 -10.22
C SER A 219 -7.19 10.53 -8.90
N ILE A 220 -8.10 10.96 -8.00
CA ILE A 220 -8.39 10.31 -6.72
C ILE A 220 -9.89 10.01 -6.66
N GLY A 221 -10.27 8.85 -6.10
CA GLY A 221 -11.65 8.49 -5.85
C GLY A 221 -12.41 8.07 -7.11
N ARG A 222 -11.86 7.16 -7.91
CA ARG A 222 -12.55 6.62 -9.10
C ARG A 222 -13.53 5.53 -8.71
N SER A 223 -14.78 5.63 -9.19
CA SER A 223 -15.73 4.53 -9.09
C SER A 223 -15.31 3.40 -10.04
N GLN A 224 -15.46 2.16 -9.59
CA GLN A 224 -15.16 0.92 -10.35
C GLN A 224 -13.70 0.72 -10.80
N LYS A 225 -12.78 1.65 -10.48
CA LYS A 225 -11.34 1.54 -10.77
C LYS A 225 -10.52 1.70 -9.48
N ALA A 226 -9.19 1.77 -9.61
CA ALA A 226 -8.30 2.11 -8.49
C ALA A 226 -8.69 3.45 -7.87
N TRP A 227 -8.58 3.58 -6.52
CA TRP A 227 -8.84 4.85 -5.82
C TRP A 227 -7.91 5.96 -6.30
N TYR A 228 -6.67 5.61 -6.62
CA TYR A 228 -5.68 6.47 -7.26
C TYR A 228 -5.51 6.05 -8.72
N GLY A 229 -5.70 6.99 -9.65
CA GLY A 229 -5.35 6.81 -11.07
C GLY A 229 -3.88 7.14 -11.25
N LEU A 230 -3.04 6.13 -11.39
CA LEU A 230 -1.59 6.26 -11.41
C LEU A 230 -0.99 5.69 -12.69
N ASP A 231 0.03 6.39 -13.19
CA ASP A 231 1.02 5.87 -14.11
C ASP A 231 2.40 6.00 -13.48
N TYR A 232 3.35 5.20 -13.96
CA TYR A 232 4.75 5.34 -13.60
C TYR A 232 5.61 5.44 -14.84
N ARG A 233 6.71 6.17 -14.74
CA ARG A 233 7.66 6.38 -15.83
C ARG A 233 9.08 6.34 -15.32
N VAL A 234 9.99 5.76 -16.11
CA VAL A 234 11.43 5.79 -15.81
C VAL A 234 12.12 6.63 -16.85
N PHE A 235 12.97 7.52 -16.40
CA PHE A 235 13.82 8.37 -17.24
C PHE A 235 15.29 8.07 -16.94
N ASP A 236 16.14 8.25 -17.94
CA ASP A 236 17.58 8.27 -17.73
C ASP A 236 18.07 9.64 -17.18
N ARG A 237 19.39 9.76 -17.00
CA ARG A 237 20.01 11.01 -16.49
C ARG A 237 19.84 12.20 -17.42
N ASP A 238 19.63 11.97 -18.72
CA ASP A 238 19.50 13.00 -19.74
C ASP A 238 18.03 13.39 -19.97
N GLY A 239 17.10 12.78 -19.24
CA GLY A 239 15.67 13.03 -19.32
C GLY A 239 14.96 12.24 -20.43
N THR A 240 15.63 11.24 -21.04
CA THR A 240 15.01 10.36 -22.03
C THR A 240 14.12 9.33 -21.34
N LEU A 241 12.90 9.15 -21.84
CA LEU A 241 11.97 8.14 -21.33
C LEU A 241 12.49 6.74 -21.67
N LEU A 242 12.68 5.90 -20.66
CA LEU A 242 13.13 4.52 -20.79
C LEU A 242 12.01 3.50 -20.66
N VAL A 243 11.05 3.75 -19.76
CA VAL A 243 9.93 2.84 -19.48
C VAL A 243 8.67 3.66 -19.24
N ASP A 244 7.56 3.28 -19.87
CA ASP A 244 6.23 3.83 -19.63
C ASP A 244 5.30 2.74 -19.08
N LEU A 245 4.76 2.96 -17.89
CA LEU A 245 3.93 2.00 -17.15
C LEU A 245 2.55 2.62 -16.87
N PRO A 246 1.67 2.70 -17.87
CA PRO A 246 0.32 3.20 -17.69
C PRO A 246 -0.51 2.25 -16.82
N GLU A 247 -1.47 2.79 -16.07
CA GLU A 247 -2.42 2.06 -15.21
C GLU A 247 -1.72 1.04 -14.28
N THR A 248 -0.60 1.44 -13.67
CA THR A 248 0.22 0.63 -12.76
C THR A 248 -0.16 0.94 -11.32
N ASP A 249 -0.43 -0.09 -10.53
CA ASP A 249 -0.90 0.05 -9.16
C ASP A 249 0.20 0.59 -8.22
N TRP A 250 1.44 0.15 -8.45
CA TRP A 250 2.60 0.47 -7.63
C TRP A 250 3.91 0.21 -8.39
N ALA A 251 4.92 1.03 -8.15
CA ALA A 251 6.29 0.79 -8.60
C ALA A 251 7.30 1.40 -7.63
N ASP A 252 8.46 0.78 -7.49
CA ASP A 252 9.60 1.29 -6.71
C ASP A 252 10.94 0.68 -7.16
N TRP A 253 12.03 1.20 -6.60
CA TRP A 253 13.37 0.66 -6.79
C TRP A 253 13.72 -0.41 -5.77
N ASP A 254 14.31 -1.53 -6.22
CA ASP A 254 14.92 -2.55 -5.40
C ASP A 254 16.39 -2.76 -5.82
N GLY A 255 17.32 -2.12 -5.11
CA GLY A 255 18.75 -2.21 -5.39
C GLY A 255 19.16 -1.74 -6.79
N GLY A 256 18.36 -0.92 -7.44
CA GLY A 256 18.55 -0.41 -8.80
C GLY A 256 17.71 -1.12 -9.86
N ASP A 257 17.11 -2.27 -9.55
CA ASP A 257 16.08 -2.90 -10.38
C ASP A 257 14.76 -2.12 -10.20
N LEU A 258 13.95 -2.05 -11.25
CA LEU A 258 12.58 -1.56 -11.17
C LEU A 258 11.66 -2.73 -10.81
N VAL A 259 10.90 -2.61 -9.73
CA VAL A 259 9.84 -3.54 -9.37
C VAL A 259 8.49 -2.84 -9.46
N PHE A 260 7.49 -3.51 -10.04
CA PHE A 260 6.18 -2.89 -10.23
C PHE A 260 5.04 -3.90 -10.25
N ALA A 261 3.85 -3.42 -9.93
CA ALA A 261 2.63 -4.21 -9.86
C ALA A 261 1.59 -3.69 -10.85
N ARG A 262 1.10 -4.58 -11.73
CA ARG A 262 0.11 -4.27 -12.76
C ARG A 262 -0.77 -5.47 -13.05
N GLY A 263 -2.08 -5.27 -13.16
CA GLY A 263 -3.03 -6.32 -13.55
C GLY A 263 -3.03 -7.54 -12.63
N GLY A 264 -2.74 -7.37 -11.34
CA GLY A 264 -2.66 -8.46 -10.36
C GLY A 264 -1.38 -9.27 -10.41
N CYS A 265 -0.38 -8.85 -11.18
CA CYS A 265 0.92 -9.48 -11.29
C CYS A 265 2.02 -8.54 -10.77
N LEU A 266 3.10 -9.12 -10.29
CA LEU A 266 4.32 -8.43 -9.89
C LEU A 266 5.42 -8.71 -10.90
N TYR A 267 6.18 -7.68 -11.23
CA TYR A 267 7.23 -7.72 -12.24
C TYR A 267 8.54 -7.12 -11.72
N ARG A 268 9.65 -7.54 -12.32
CA ARG A 268 10.98 -6.97 -12.14
C ARG A 268 11.63 -6.70 -13.48
N LEU A 269 12.17 -5.50 -13.67
CA LEU A 269 13.09 -5.15 -14.74
C LEU A 269 14.46 -4.96 -14.10
N ALA A 270 15.41 -5.83 -14.44
CA ALA A 270 16.74 -5.80 -13.86
C ALA A 270 17.49 -4.53 -14.29
N LYS A 271 18.34 -4.01 -13.41
CA LYS A 271 19.17 -2.81 -13.70
C LYS A 271 20.08 -2.97 -14.91
N SER A 272 20.46 -4.20 -15.25
CA SER A 272 21.25 -4.56 -16.42
C SER A 272 20.49 -4.46 -17.74
N ASP A 273 19.15 -4.53 -17.68
CA ASP A 273 18.32 -4.66 -18.88
C ASP A 273 17.85 -3.31 -19.41
N PHE A 274 18.06 -2.23 -18.65
CA PHE A 274 17.76 -0.88 -19.14
C PHE A 274 18.65 -0.50 -20.31
N ARG A 275 18.03 -0.18 -21.43
CA ARG A 275 18.69 0.25 -22.67
C ARG A 275 18.44 1.73 -22.90
N SER A 276 19.46 2.46 -23.38
CA SER A 276 19.30 3.85 -23.81
C SER A 276 18.79 3.89 -25.25
N GLY A 277 17.91 4.85 -25.55
CA GLY A 277 17.50 5.19 -26.90
C GLY A 277 16.04 4.90 -27.25
N ASP A 278 15.46 3.80 -26.79
CA ASP A 278 14.06 3.45 -27.06
C ASP A 278 13.29 3.17 -25.78
N VAL A 279 11.98 3.48 -25.80
CA VAL A 279 11.07 3.10 -24.72
C VAL A 279 10.94 1.58 -24.69
N MET A 280 11.37 0.99 -23.59
CA MET A 280 11.37 -0.45 -23.42
C MET A 280 9.95 -0.99 -23.29
N PRO A 281 9.57 -2.00 -24.09
CA PRO A 281 8.32 -2.73 -23.88
C PRO A 281 8.31 -3.43 -22.53
N ILE A 282 7.13 -3.49 -21.91
CA ILE A 282 6.92 -4.11 -20.58
C ILE A 282 7.22 -5.62 -20.59
N GLU A 283 7.18 -6.23 -21.77
CA GLU A 283 7.48 -7.65 -22.03
C GLU A 283 8.92 -8.03 -21.71
N PHE A 284 9.84 -7.06 -21.67
CA PHE A 284 11.23 -7.28 -21.21
C PHE A 284 11.34 -7.46 -19.70
N SER A 285 10.26 -7.17 -18.95
CA SER A 285 10.24 -7.37 -17.50
C SER A 285 9.92 -8.83 -17.17
N SER A 286 10.65 -9.42 -16.24
CA SER A 286 10.34 -10.74 -15.70
C SER A 286 9.12 -10.69 -14.80
N ARG A 287 8.10 -11.50 -15.09
CA ARG A 287 6.96 -11.67 -14.18
C ARG A 287 7.38 -12.54 -13.00
N LEU A 288 7.42 -11.96 -11.80
CA LEU A 288 7.80 -12.64 -10.57
C LEU A 288 6.68 -13.54 -10.04
N HIS A 289 5.43 -13.03 -10.06
CA HIS A 289 4.28 -13.78 -9.58
C HIS A 289 2.97 -13.25 -10.16
N ASP A 290 2.00 -14.17 -10.29
CA ASP A 290 0.61 -13.89 -10.67
C ASP A 290 -0.31 -14.14 -9.48
N PHE A 291 -0.90 -13.08 -8.93
CA PHE A 291 -1.80 -13.16 -7.76
C PHE A 291 -3.29 -13.22 -8.14
N ASN A 292 -3.64 -13.35 -9.44
CA ASN A 292 -5.02 -13.26 -9.89
C ASN A 292 -5.93 -14.38 -9.34
N GLY A 293 -5.46 -15.62 -9.29
CA GLY A 293 -6.25 -16.79 -8.93
C GLY A 293 -6.50 -17.01 -7.43
N ALA A 294 -5.90 -16.19 -6.54
CA ALA A 294 -5.98 -16.47 -5.10
C ALA A 294 -7.35 -16.11 -4.52
N GLY A 295 -7.95 -17.05 -3.79
CA GLY A 295 -9.19 -16.90 -3.03
C GLY A 295 -8.95 -16.84 -1.52
N PHE A 296 -10.00 -16.46 -0.77
CA PHE A 296 -9.93 -16.42 0.69
C PHE A 296 -9.63 -17.81 1.27
N THR A 297 -8.58 -17.87 2.09
CA THR A 297 -8.23 -19.04 2.91
C THR A 297 -8.00 -18.57 4.34
N ALA A 298 -8.67 -19.20 5.30
CA ALA A 298 -8.46 -18.89 6.71
C ALA A 298 -7.09 -19.42 7.13
N LEU A 299 -6.27 -18.56 7.72
CA LEU A 299 -4.95 -18.91 8.24
C LEU A 299 -4.84 -18.49 9.70
N ALA A 300 -4.61 -19.46 10.59
CA ALA A 300 -4.32 -19.18 11.98
C ALA A 300 -2.87 -18.65 12.12
N PRO A 301 -2.64 -17.58 12.90
CA PRO A 301 -1.29 -17.11 13.14
C PRO A 301 -0.54 -18.12 14.03
N PRO A 302 0.75 -18.41 13.74
CA PRO A 302 1.59 -19.19 14.61
C PRO A 302 1.84 -18.44 15.94
N HIS A 303 2.34 -19.16 16.94
CA HIS A 303 2.61 -18.59 18.27
C HIS A 303 3.52 -17.33 18.17
N ALA A 304 4.59 -17.40 17.37
CA ALA A 304 5.53 -16.30 17.19
C ALA A 304 4.90 -15.01 16.59
N ALA A 305 3.78 -15.12 15.89
CA ALA A 305 3.07 -13.96 15.34
C ALA A 305 2.06 -13.34 16.33
N ARG A 306 1.92 -13.90 17.55
CA ARG A 306 1.00 -13.42 18.59
C ARG A 306 1.72 -12.64 19.70
N HIS A 307 3.03 -12.56 19.64
CA HIS A 307 3.87 -11.92 20.66
C HIS A 307 4.99 -11.11 20.01
N TYR A 308 5.43 -10.04 20.69
CA TYR A 308 6.62 -9.29 20.28
C TYR A 308 7.88 -10.13 20.42
#